data_f7addb02b1b506e0632280220b0c94c6
#
_entry.id   f7addb02b1b506e0632280220b0c94c6
#
_cell.length_a   1.000
_cell.length_b   1.000
_cell.length_c   1.000
_cell.angle_alpha   90.00
_cell.angle_beta   90.00
_cell.angle_gamma   90.00
#
_symmetry.space_group_name_H-M   'P 1'
#
loop_
_entity.id
_entity.type
_entity.pdbx_description
1 polymer ?
#
loop_
_entity_poly.entity_id
_entity_poly.type
_entity_poly.pdbx_seq_one_letter_code
_entity_poly.pdbx_strand_id
1 'polypeptide(L)'
;MKKKLLMIGLLAGLTTGATAAEPVKIGVITTLSGPGGYLGQDVRDGMKLAIDAEGGKLGGVPVELKVEDDAAKPGNGRQIAERFMSEDGVKLFTGIIFSNVAGAAVPDIVDNDNLYISANAAPSNLAGKACDANYFVVSWQNDSLHEASGIAAEQEGFKRAFILAPNYQAGKDALAGFKRRFKGEIVGEIYTQLDQTDYSAEMAQIRAANPDVVFQSHPGGMGIAFLRQYQQAGLLGKIPMVLSEPSSDAVILKSLGDASVGLMATSHWSPDMDNAANKELVAKWKAAYPDRPLTYYGTQGYDVARLIASALKKTGGVDDIDAVREALRKADFQSVRGNFSFGPNQHPLQDWYLLDIVKGDDGMPTTKIKKKLIENYGDSYSAECKL
;
A
#
# COMPACT_ATOMS: atom_id res chain seq x y z
N MET A 1 -80.35 -34.81 18.61
CA MET A 1 -79.63 -33.67 18.04
C MET A 1 -78.28 -33.52 18.78
N LYS A 2 -77.15 -34.00 18.19
CA LYS A 2 -75.79 -33.94 18.80
C LYS A 2 -74.98 -32.81 18.12
N LYS A 3 -74.66 -31.74 18.84
CA LYS A 3 -73.80 -30.65 18.37
C LYS A 3 -72.38 -31.11 18.50
N LYS A 4 -71.63 -31.17 17.36
CA LYS A 4 -70.16 -31.34 17.34
C LYS A 4 -69.52 -29.97 17.47
N LEU A 5 -68.70 -29.75 18.53
CA LEU A 5 -67.84 -28.61 18.68
C LEU A 5 -66.52 -28.87 17.87
N LEU A 6 -66.23 -28.00 16.93
CA LEU A 6 -64.97 -28.01 16.18
C LEU A 6 -63.98 -27.12 16.93
N MET A 7 -62.91 -27.73 17.45
CA MET A 7 -61.82 -27.00 18.11
C MET A 7 -60.77 -26.68 17.05
N ILE A 8 -60.66 -25.40 16.66
CA ILE A 8 -59.61 -24.92 15.75
C ILE A 8 -58.40 -24.59 16.61
N GLY A 9 -57.35 -25.42 16.50
CA GLY A 9 -56.07 -25.19 17.12
C GLY A 9 -55.28 -24.11 16.36
N LEU A 10 -55.03 -22.98 16.98
CA LEU A 10 -54.17 -21.91 16.48
C LEU A 10 -52.71 -22.31 16.66
N LEU A 11 -52.01 -22.77 15.60
CA LEU A 11 -50.55 -22.91 15.60
C LEU A 11 -49.94 -21.50 15.50
N ALA A 12 -49.46 -20.96 16.62
CA ALA A 12 -48.62 -19.78 16.65
C ALA A 12 -47.19 -20.18 16.17
N GLY A 13 -46.90 -19.91 14.90
CA GLY A 13 -45.54 -20.05 14.38
C GLY A 13 -44.63 -19.01 15.03
N LEU A 14 -43.71 -19.46 15.90
CA LEU A 14 -42.56 -18.67 16.38
C LEU A 14 -41.61 -18.47 15.20
N THR A 15 -41.72 -17.36 14.48
CA THR A 15 -40.68 -16.88 13.60
C THR A 15 -39.54 -16.35 14.51
N THR A 16 -38.54 -17.18 14.77
CA THR A 16 -37.26 -16.68 15.28
C THR A 16 -36.64 -15.80 14.19
N GLY A 17 -36.86 -14.49 14.32
CA GLY A 17 -36.11 -13.51 13.51
C GLY A 17 -34.63 -13.72 13.78
N ALA A 18 -33.90 -14.25 12.82
CA ALA A 18 -32.46 -14.21 12.85
C ALA A 18 -32.08 -12.74 12.89
N THR A 19 -31.66 -12.23 14.04
CA THR A 19 -31.00 -10.92 14.11
C THR A 19 -29.75 -11.03 13.23
N ALA A 20 -29.70 -10.26 12.14
CA ALA A 20 -28.48 -10.15 11.35
C ALA A 20 -27.35 -9.74 12.31
N ALA A 21 -26.24 -10.48 12.29
CA ALA A 21 -25.08 -10.12 13.08
C ALA A 21 -24.64 -8.70 12.69
N GLU A 22 -24.28 -7.89 13.69
CA GLU A 22 -23.73 -6.55 13.41
C GLU A 22 -22.46 -6.67 12.55
N PRO A 23 -22.27 -5.79 11.56
CA PRO A 23 -21.11 -5.85 10.70
C PRO A 23 -19.83 -5.55 11.50
N VAL A 24 -18.75 -6.26 11.18
CA VAL A 24 -17.42 -5.93 11.69
C VAL A 24 -16.99 -4.58 11.11
N LYS A 25 -16.74 -3.62 11.98
CA LYS A 25 -16.25 -2.30 11.59
C LYS A 25 -14.74 -2.33 11.33
N ILE A 26 -14.33 -1.84 10.17
CA ILE A 26 -12.93 -1.70 9.77
C ILE A 26 -12.61 -0.21 9.67
N GLY A 27 -11.72 0.28 10.52
CA GLY A 27 -11.28 1.68 10.52
C GLY A 27 -10.26 1.92 9.41
N VAL A 28 -10.63 2.74 8.45
CA VAL A 28 -9.77 3.15 7.33
C VAL A 28 -9.37 4.61 7.54
N ILE A 29 -8.22 4.83 8.14
CA ILE A 29 -7.61 6.15 8.31
C ILE A 29 -6.73 6.37 7.08
N THR A 30 -7.06 7.35 6.25
CA THR A 30 -6.33 7.47 4.99
C THR A 30 -6.36 8.89 4.44
N THR A 31 -5.39 9.24 3.59
CA THR A 31 -5.35 10.57 2.99
C THR A 31 -6.28 10.62 1.78
N LEU A 32 -7.35 11.43 1.85
CA LEU A 32 -8.35 11.57 0.77
C LEU A 32 -8.34 12.94 0.12
N SER A 33 -7.64 13.91 0.70
CA SER A 33 -7.56 15.29 0.24
C SER A 33 -6.15 15.70 -0.14
N GLY A 34 -6.03 16.86 -0.82
CA GLY A 34 -4.76 17.40 -1.28
C GLY A 34 -4.12 16.62 -2.45
N PRO A 35 -2.85 16.94 -2.81
CA PRO A 35 -2.17 16.34 -3.98
C PRO A 35 -1.92 14.83 -3.85
N GLY A 36 -1.94 14.29 -2.63
CA GLY A 36 -1.82 12.84 -2.33
C GLY A 36 -3.16 12.13 -2.13
N GLY A 37 -4.30 12.83 -2.28
CA GLY A 37 -5.62 12.28 -1.93
C GLY A 37 -6.03 11.06 -2.73
N TYR A 38 -5.61 10.96 -4.00
CA TYR A 38 -5.93 9.80 -4.84
C TYR A 38 -5.29 8.49 -4.31
N LEU A 39 -4.16 8.58 -3.58
CA LEU A 39 -3.48 7.42 -3.02
C LEU A 39 -4.38 6.67 -2.03
N GLY A 40 -4.99 7.42 -1.08
CA GLY A 40 -5.93 6.85 -0.11
C GLY A 40 -7.27 6.46 -0.75
N GLN A 41 -7.73 7.19 -1.76
CA GLN A 41 -8.91 6.82 -2.52
C GLN A 41 -8.71 5.46 -3.20
N ASP A 42 -7.55 5.20 -3.79
CA ASP A 42 -7.25 3.93 -4.46
C ASP A 42 -7.17 2.77 -3.46
N VAL A 43 -6.54 2.96 -2.28
CA VAL A 43 -6.56 1.95 -1.20
C VAL A 43 -8.00 1.61 -0.80
N ARG A 44 -8.82 2.62 -0.50
CA ARG A 44 -10.24 2.44 -0.15
C ARG A 44 -11.01 1.70 -1.24
N ASP A 45 -10.82 2.11 -2.49
CA ASP A 45 -11.56 1.56 -3.63
C ASP A 45 -11.12 0.12 -3.94
N GLY A 46 -9.85 -0.22 -3.74
CA GLY A 46 -9.35 -1.59 -3.79
C GLY A 46 -10.02 -2.50 -2.74
N MET A 47 -10.10 -2.03 -1.49
CA MET A 47 -10.84 -2.73 -0.42
C MET A 47 -12.31 -2.91 -0.79
N LYS A 48 -12.93 -1.84 -1.28
CA LYS A 48 -14.34 -1.85 -1.67
C LYS A 48 -14.62 -2.90 -2.76
N LEU A 49 -13.74 -3.03 -3.77
CA LEU A 49 -13.90 -4.05 -4.80
C LEU A 49 -13.89 -5.48 -4.24
N ALA A 50 -13.06 -5.75 -3.23
CA ALA A 50 -13.04 -7.07 -2.58
C ALA A 50 -14.34 -7.32 -1.78
N ILE A 51 -14.82 -6.31 -1.05
CA ILE A 51 -16.05 -6.39 -0.25
C ILE A 51 -17.28 -6.54 -1.15
N ASP A 52 -17.37 -5.75 -2.22
CA ASP A 52 -18.48 -5.81 -3.17
C ASP A 52 -18.54 -7.18 -3.89
N ALA A 53 -17.38 -7.78 -4.17
CA ALA A 53 -17.31 -9.12 -4.77
C ALA A 53 -17.89 -10.22 -3.85
N GLU A 54 -17.93 -10.01 -2.55
CA GLU A 54 -18.53 -10.92 -1.55
C GLU A 54 -19.90 -10.41 -1.04
N GLY A 55 -20.52 -9.44 -1.72
CA GLY A 55 -21.85 -8.93 -1.38
C GLY A 55 -21.91 -8.19 -0.04
N GLY A 56 -20.91 -7.36 0.25
CA GLY A 56 -20.80 -6.59 1.49
C GLY A 56 -20.18 -7.37 2.65
N LYS A 57 -19.44 -8.43 2.35
CA LYS A 57 -18.82 -9.32 3.32
C LYS A 57 -17.32 -9.48 3.06
N LEU A 58 -16.61 -10.00 4.06
CA LEU A 58 -15.26 -10.54 3.93
C LEU A 58 -15.22 -11.90 4.63
N GLY A 59 -14.88 -12.95 3.87
CA GLY A 59 -14.86 -14.32 4.41
C GLY A 59 -16.23 -14.81 4.94
N GLY A 60 -17.33 -14.29 4.40
CA GLY A 60 -18.69 -14.60 4.83
C GLY A 60 -19.21 -13.74 5.99
N VAL A 61 -18.37 -12.91 6.62
CA VAL A 61 -18.74 -12.00 7.71
C VAL A 61 -19.12 -10.64 7.15
N PRO A 62 -20.30 -10.06 7.50
CA PRO A 62 -20.66 -8.70 7.10
C PRO A 62 -19.64 -7.69 7.62
N VAL A 63 -19.23 -6.71 6.79
CA VAL A 63 -18.26 -5.68 7.18
C VAL A 63 -18.75 -4.29 6.82
N GLU A 64 -18.27 -3.29 7.58
CA GLU A 64 -18.50 -1.87 7.34
C GLU A 64 -17.15 -1.13 7.36
N LEU A 65 -16.85 -0.37 6.29
CA LEU A 65 -15.68 0.51 6.28
C LEU A 65 -16.04 1.86 6.91
N LYS A 66 -15.36 2.19 8.01
CA LYS A 66 -15.37 3.52 8.63
C LYS A 66 -14.20 4.30 8.04
N VAL A 67 -14.45 5.17 7.07
CA VAL A 67 -13.38 5.83 6.29
C VAL A 67 -13.29 7.30 6.67
N GLU A 68 -12.09 7.75 7.06
CA GLU A 68 -11.84 9.16 7.36
C GLU A 68 -10.51 9.68 6.81
N ASP A 69 -10.54 10.99 6.48
CA ASP A 69 -9.41 11.70 5.88
C ASP A 69 -8.46 12.24 6.97
N ASP A 70 -7.24 11.70 6.99
CA ASP A 70 -6.17 12.20 7.85
C ASP A 70 -5.51 13.49 7.31
N ALA A 71 -5.82 13.87 6.06
CA ALA A 71 -5.24 15.01 5.35
C ALA A 71 -3.68 15.03 5.38
N ALA A 72 -3.04 13.87 5.44
CA ALA A 72 -1.59 13.65 5.61
C ALA A 72 -1.02 14.28 6.90
N LYS A 73 -1.87 14.54 7.92
CA LYS A 73 -1.47 15.17 9.19
C LYS A 73 -1.41 14.14 10.31
N PRO A 74 -0.25 13.99 10.99
CA PRO A 74 -0.10 13.03 12.09
C PRO A 74 -1.13 13.19 13.21
N GLY A 75 -1.44 14.45 13.61
CA GLY A 75 -2.42 14.74 14.65
C GLY A 75 -3.83 14.29 14.27
N ASN A 76 -4.24 14.48 13.01
CA ASN A 76 -5.55 14.03 12.54
C ASN A 76 -5.65 12.50 12.57
N GLY A 77 -4.62 11.81 12.04
CA GLY A 77 -4.61 10.34 12.04
C GLY A 77 -4.75 9.76 13.43
N ARG A 78 -4.04 10.35 14.42
CA ARG A 78 -4.15 9.96 15.83
C ARG A 78 -5.54 10.20 16.40
N GLN A 79 -6.12 11.40 16.21
CA GLN A 79 -7.46 11.74 16.71
C GLN A 79 -8.54 10.83 16.10
N ILE A 80 -8.42 10.49 14.81
CA ILE A 80 -9.36 9.57 14.15
C ILE A 80 -9.23 8.17 14.78
N ALA A 81 -8.01 7.69 15.02
CA ALA A 81 -7.78 6.40 15.65
C ALA A 81 -8.41 6.34 17.07
N GLU A 82 -8.15 7.35 17.90
CA GLU A 82 -8.71 7.47 19.25
C GLU A 82 -10.25 7.44 19.24
N ARG A 83 -10.88 8.19 18.32
CA ARG A 83 -12.33 8.20 18.19
C ARG A 83 -12.91 6.87 17.71
N PHE A 84 -12.31 6.27 16.69
CA PHE A 84 -12.74 4.97 16.18
C PHE A 84 -12.66 3.87 17.25
N MET A 85 -11.64 3.91 18.11
CA MET A 85 -11.52 2.97 19.23
C MET A 85 -12.58 3.24 20.32
N SER A 86 -12.72 4.50 20.76
CA SER A 86 -13.53 4.87 21.93
C SER A 86 -15.02 4.97 21.65
N GLU A 87 -15.42 5.47 20.49
CA GLU A 87 -16.81 5.73 20.15
C GLU A 87 -17.43 4.68 19.22
N ASP A 88 -16.65 4.20 18.24
CA ASP A 88 -17.13 3.25 17.24
C ASP A 88 -16.86 1.79 17.58
N GLY A 89 -15.97 1.51 18.53
CA GLY A 89 -15.58 0.14 18.93
C GLY A 89 -14.82 -0.61 17.85
N VAL A 90 -14.06 0.11 16.99
CA VAL A 90 -13.27 -0.49 15.92
C VAL A 90 -12.10 -1.29 16.50
N LYS A 91 -11.90 -2.52 16.00
CA LYS A 91 -10.82 -3.44 16.37
C LYS A 91 -9.82 -3.72 15.25
N LEU A 92 -10.19 -3.48 14.00
CA LEU A 92 -9.34 -3.65 12.83
C LEU A 92 -9.12 -2.30 12.15
N PHE A 93 -7.86 -1.94 11.96
CA PHE A 93 -7.46 -0.67 11.36
C PHE A 93 -6.57 -0.87 10.14
N THR A 94 -6.64 0.05 9.19
CA THR A 94 -5.80 0.06 7.98
C THR A 94 -5.80 1.45 7.32
N GLY A 95 -5.10 1.56 6.18
CA GLY A 95 -5.29 2.63 5.19
C GLY A 95 -4.29 3.76 5.22
N ILE A 96 -3.48 3.94 6.28
CA ILE A 96 -2.56 5.09 6.39
C ILE A 96 -1.55 5.08 5.25
N ILE A 97 -1.49 6.21 4.51
CA ILE A 97 -0.61 6.41 3.35
C ILE A 97 0.77 6.91 3.75
N PHE A 98 0.85 7.91 4.62
CA PHE A 98 2.11 8.58 4.93
C PHE A 98 2.72 8.07 6.24
N SER A 99 4.03 7.79 6.22
CA SER A 99 4.74 7.19 7.36
C SER A 99 4.83 8.08 8.59
N ASN A 100 4.73 9.40 8.45
CA ASN A 100 4.63 10.32 9.58
C ASN A 100 3.28 10.19 10.30
N VAL A 101 2.20 9.91 9.58
CA VAL A 101 0.88 9.60 10.16
C VAL A 101 0.90 8.22 10.82
N ALA A 102 1.48 7.22 10.15
CA ALA A 102 1.61 5.87 10.71
C ALA A 102 2.39 5.87 12.03
N GLY A 103 3.53 6.57 12.07
CA GLY A 103 4.33 6.69 13.29
C GLY A 103 3.63 7.36 14.47
N ALA A 104 2.58 8.16 14.20
CA ALA A 104 1.80 8.83 15.24
C ALA A 104 0.57 8.01 15.69
N ALA A 105 -0.08 7.28 14.79
CA ALA A 105 -1.36 6.63 15.07
C ALA A 105 -1.23 5.12 15.37
N VAL A 106 -0.30 4.42 14.69
CA VAL A 106 -0.18 2.95 14.83
C VAL A 106 0.19 2.52 16.25
N PRO A 107 1.16 3.15 16.96
CA PRO A 107 1.47 2.76 18.34
C PRO A 107 0.22 2.83 19.25
N ASP A 108 -0.55 3.92 19.18
CA ASP A 108 -1.77 4.05 20.01
C ASP A 108 -2.81 2.96 19.69
N ILE A 109 -2.92 2.54 18.43
CA ILE A 109 -3.86 1.48 18.02
C ILE A 109 -3.43 0.13 18.62
N VAL A 110 -2.16 -0.24 18.48
CA VAL A 110 -1.67 -1.56 18.91
C VAL A 110 -1.51 -1.66 20.43
N ASP A 111 -1.15 -0.56 21.09
CA ASP A 111 -1.06 -0.48 22.56
C ASP A 111 -2.43 -0.62 23.25
N ASN A 112 -3.53 -0.40 22.50
CA ASN A 112 -4.90 -0.63 22.97
C ASN A 112 -5.48 -1.99 22.49
N ASP A 113 -4.64 -2.97 22.24
CA ASP A 113 -5.01 -4.35 21.85
C ASP A 113 -5.87 -4.41 20.56
N ASN A 114 -5.70 -3.44 19.65
CA ASN A 114 -6.33 -3.46 18.34
C ASN A 114 -5.33 -3.83 17.25
N LEU A 115 -5.83 -4.35 16.14
CA LEU A 115 -5.01 -4.79 15.00
C LEU A 115 -4.87 -3.66 13.99
N TYR A 116 -3.63 -3.38 13.58
CA TYR A 116 -3.36 -2.51 12.45
C TYR A 116 -2.73 -3.31 11.30
N ILE A 117 -3.36 -3.27 10.12
CA ILE A 117 -2.91 -3.95 8.91
C ILE A 117 -2.54 -2.89 7.89
N SER A 118 -1.25 -2.64 7.71
CA SER A 118 -0.79 -1.60 6.79
C SER A 118 -1.03 -1.97 5.34
N ALA A 119 -1.77 -1.10 4.66
CA ALA A 119 -1.94 -1.15 3.21
C ALA A 119 -0.82 -0.40 2.46
N ASN A 120 -0.08 0.49 3.13
CA ASN A 120 0.98 1.26 2.47
C ASN A 120 2.14 1.62 3.41
N ALA A 121 1.94 2.52 4.37
CA ALA A 121 3.03 3.03 5.21
C ALA A 121 3.61 1.95 6.13
N ALA A 122 4.89 1.64 5.96
CA ALA A 122 5.61 0.70 6.81
C ALA A 122 7.00 1.24 7.17
N PRO A 123 7.05 2.25 8.05
CA PRO A 123 8.29 2.92 8.41
C PRO A 123 9.25 1.99 9.16
N SER A 124 10.55 2.19 8.96
CA SER A 124 11.62 1.36 9.53
C SER A 124 11.58 1.28 11.06
N ASN A 125 11.15 2.34 11.73
CA ASN A 125 11.05 2.37 13.19
C ASN A 125 9.98 1.43 13.78
N LEU A 126 9.03 0.94 12.98
CA LEU A 126 8.05 -0.07 13.38
C LEU A 126 8.42 -1.50 12.91
N ALA A 127 9.50 -1.67 12.16
CA ALA A 127 9.88 -2.96 11.58
C ALA A 127 10.80 -3.80 12.49
N GLY A 128 11.65 -3.15 13.30
CA GLY A 128 12.67 -3.78 14.12
C GLY A 128 12.26 -3.89 15.59
N LYS A 129 13.01 -3.22 16.47
CA LYS A 129 12.81 -3.30 17.95
C LYS A 129 11.43 -2.84 18.43
N ALA A 130 10.75 -2.01 17.68
CA ALA A 130 9.39 -1.57 17.96
C ALA A 130 8.34 -2.33 17.14
N CYS A 131 8.67 -3.54 16.67
CA CYS A 131 7.66 -4.42 16.10
C CYS A 131 6.63 -4.82 17.17
N ASP A 132 5.39 -4.99 16.74
CA ASP A 132 4.29 -5.35 17.63
C ASP A 132 3.48 -6.51 17.04
N ALA A 133 2.98 -7.38 17.91
CA ALA A 133 2.21 -8.56 17.51
C ALA A 133 0.88 -8.20 16.81
N ASN A 134 0.36 -6.99 17.04
CA ASN A 134 -0.85 -6.45 16.44
C ASN A 134 -0.60 -5.63 15.16
N TYR A 135 0.67 -5.47 14.73
CA TYR A 135 1.06 -4.72 13.54
C TYR A 135 1.43 -5.65 12.40
N PHE A 136 0.66 -5.61 11.31
CA PHE A 136 0.89 -6.36 10.08
C PHE A 136 1.14 -5.42 8.91
N VAL A 137 1.97 -5.81 7.96
CA VAL A 137 2.24 -5.07 6.75
C VAL A 137 1.94 -5.91 5.52
N VAL A 138 0.99 -5.49 4.71
CA VAL A 138 0.65 -6.15 3.43
C VAL A 138 1.42 -5.53 2.28
N SER A 139 1.78 -4.26 2.36
CA SER A 139 2.47 -3.53 1.30
C SER A 139 3.94 -3.94 1.13
N TRP A 140 4.81 -3.28 1.83
CA TRP A 140 6.27 -3.44 1.85
C TRP A 140 6.81 -2.89 3.18
N GLN A 141 8.04 -3.23 3.50
CA GLN A 141 8.81 -2.42 4.43
C GLN A 141 9.50 -1.30 3.63
N ASN A 142 9.48 -0.07 4.11
CA ASN A 142 9.92 1.10 3.33
C ASN A 142 11.33 0.97 2.74
N ASP A 143 12.31 0.52 3.53
CA ASP A 143 13.68 0.37 3.03
C ASP A 143 13.78 -0.71 1.95
N SER A 144 13.12 -1.87 2.13
CA SER A 144 13.24 -3.00 1.23
C SER A 144 12.75 -2.68 -0.18
N LEU A 145 11.72 -1.85 -0.32
CA LEU A 145 11.29 -1.29 -1.59
C LEU A 145 12.43 -0.56 -2.31
N HIS A 146 13.18 0.26 -1.58
CA HIS A 146 14.24 1.11 -2.14
C HIS A 146 15.58 0.38 -2.23
N GLU A 147 15.78 -0.68 -1.47
CA GLU A 147 16.89 -1.61 -1.67
C GLU A 147 16.82 -2.26 -3.06
N ALA A 148 15.62 -2.59 -3.54
CA ALA A 148 15.43 -3.06 -4.91
C ALA A 148 15.90 -2.02 -5.94
N SER A 149 15.66 -0.73 -5.71
CA SER A 149 16.14 0.35 -6.58
C SER A 149 17.67 0.47 -6.59
N GLY A 150 18.31 0.30 -5.43
CA GLY A 150 19.77 0.26 -5.33
C GLY A 150 20.38 -0.93 -6.09
N ILE A 151 19.76 -2.11 -5.99
CA ILE A 151 20.16 -3.31 -6.76
C ILE A 151 19.96 -3.08 -8.27
N ALA A 152 18.85 -2.48 -8.66
CA ALA A 152 18.58 -2.18 -10.07
C ALA A 152 19.68 -1.25 -10.64
N ALA A 153 19.98 -0.16 -9.94
CA ALA A 153 21.02 0.78 -10.35
C ALA A 153 22.41 0.11 -10.47
N GLU A 154 22.76 -0.76 -9.52
CA GLU A 154 24.00 -1.51 -9.56
C GLU A 154 24.06 -2.50 -10.74
N GLN A 155 22.98 -3.24 -10.99
CA GLN A 155 22.90 -4.22 -12.06
C GLN A 155 22.84 -3.59 -13.46
N GLU A 156 22.31 -2.39 -13.61
CA GLU A 156 22.33 -1.63 -14.86
C GLU A 156 23.69 -0.92 -15.09
N GLY A 157 24.65 -1.07 -14.15
CA GLY A 157 26.05 -0.67 -14.32
C GLY A 157 26.36 0.77 -13.95
N PHE A 158 25.44 1.49 -13.32
CA PHE A 158 25.66 2.87 -12.88
C PHE A 158 26.70 2.93 -11.75
N LYS A 159 27.51 4.00 -11.73
CA LYS A 159 28.62 4.19 -10.79
C LYS A 159 28.47 5.43 -9.92
N ARG A 160 27.70 6.42 -10.38
CA ARG A 160 27.54 7.72 -9.71
C ARG A 160 26.07 8.07 -9.64
N ALA A 161 25.49 8.04 -8.45
CA ALA A 161 24.07 8.30 -8.23
C ALA A 161 23.84 9.64 -7.51
N PHE A 162 22.87 10.41 -7.99
CA PHE A 162 22.28 11.52 -7.26
C PHE A 162 20.92 11.07 -6.70
N ILE A 163 20.75 11.20 -5.37
CA ILE A 163 19.58 10.64 -4.70
C ILE A 163 18.77 11.70 -3.98
N LEU A 164 17.42 11.62 -4.06
CA LEU A 164 16.56 12.60 -3.37
C LEU A 164 15.19 12.02 -3.02
N ALA A 165 14.65 12.49 -1.89
CA ALA A 165 13.34 12.12 -1.37
C ALA A 165 12.80 13.23 -0.45
N PRO A 166 11.47 13.27 -0.17
CA PRO A 166 10.92 14.23 0.78
C PRO A 166 11.41 13.96 2.21
N ASN A 167 11.59 15.04 2.99
CA ASN A 167 12.12 14.99 4.37
C ASN A 167 11.05 14.54 5.38
N TYR A 168 10.72 13.26 5.36
CA TYR A 168 9.87 12.57 6.34
C TYR A 168 10.36 11.13 6.49
N GLN A 169 9.74 10.31 7.35
CA GLN A 169 10.29 8.98 7.65
C GLN A 169 10.47 8.12 6.41
N ALA A 170 9.45 8.02 5.54
CA ALA A 170 9.58 7.20 4.33
C ALA A 170 10.65 7.71 3.36
N GLY A 171 10.87 9.03 3.27
CA GLY A 171 11.97 9.58 2.46
C GLY A 171 13.35 9.24 3.02
N LYS A 172 13.51 9.24 4.34
CA LYS A 172 14.75 8.80 5.00
C LYS A 172 15.00 7.31 4.77
N ASP A 173 13.96 6.49 4.93
CA ASP A 173 14.01 5.06 4.65
C ASP A 173 14.38 4.79 3.18
N ALA A 174 13.83 5.60 2.25
CA ALA A 174 14.12 5.47 0.82
C ALA A 174 15.60 5.67 0.49
N LEU A 175 16.20 6.75 0.97
CA LEU A 175 17.61 7.01 0.70
C LEU A 175 18.52 6.03 1.44
N ALA A 176 18.15 5.60 2.65
CA ALA A 176 18.88 4.58 3.40
C ALA A 176 18.85 3.22 2.69
N GLY A 177 17.65 2.78 2.21
CA GLY A 177 17.49 1.54 1.47
C GLY A 177 18.29 1.51 0.17
N PHE A 178 18.18 2.57 -0.64
CA PHE A 178 18.97 2.70 -1.86
C PHE A 178 20.48 2.58 -1.59
N LYS A 179 21.01 3.38 -0.65
CA LYS A 179 22.46 3.38 -0.28
C LYS A 179 22.93 2.02 0.26
N ARG A 180 22.06 1.25 0.91
CA ARG A 180 22.42 -0.08 1.44
C ARG A 180 22.82 -1.06 0.33
N ARG A 181 22.26 -0.92 -0.84
CA ARG A 181 22.47 -1.86 -1.97
C ARG A 181 23.27 -1.28 -3.13
N PHE A 182 23.26 0.02 -3.34
CA PHE A 182 24.08 0.66 -4.36
C PHE A 182 25.53 0.75 -3.88
N LYS A 183 26.47 0.27 -4.67
CA LYS A 183 27.91 0.22 -4.33
C LYS A 183 28.73 1.32 -4.98
N GLY A 184 28.11 2.09 -5.90
CA GLY A 184 28.74 3.25 -6.53
C GLY A 184 28.83 4.47 -5.60
N GLU A 185 29.31 5.57 -6.15
CA GLU A 185 29.45 6.85 -5.46
C GLU A 185 28.09 7.57 -5.38
N ILE A 186 27.75 8.11 -4.19
CA ILE A 186 26.65 9.05 -4.04
C ILE A 186 27.19 10.46 -4.24
N VAL A 187 26.93 11.06 -5.41
CA VAL A 187 27.45 12.38 -5.80
C VAL A 187 26.56 13.54 -5.35
N GLY A 188 25.40 13.25 -4.79
CA GLY A 188 24.50 14.21 -4.16
C GLY A 188 23.36 13.50 -3.46
N GLU A 189 23.00 14.04 -2.28
CA GLU A 189 21.88 13.55 -1.46
C GLU A 189 21.07 14.74 -0.98
N ILE A 190 19.75 14.77 -1.30
CA ILE A 190 18.86 15.86 -0.93
C ILE A 190 17.59 15.33 -0.29
N TYR A 191 17.22 15.92 0.84
CA TYR A 191 15.89 15.83 1.41
C TYR A 191 15.10 17.08 1.06
N THR A 192 14.11 16.94 0.17
CA THR A 192 13.22 18.04 -0.24
C THR A 192 12.17 18.31 0.83
N GLN A 193 11.48 19.44 0.76
CA GLN A 193 10.36 19.67 1.66
C GLN A 193 9.19 18.73 1.35
N LEU A 194 8.46 18.30 2.37
CA LEU A 194 7.18 17.62 2.17
C LEU A 194 6.19 18.60 1.52
N ASP A 195 5.48 18.15 0.49
CA ASP A 195 4.59 18.96 -0.34
C ASP A 195 5.29 20.04 -1.22
N GLN A 196 6.61 19.92 -1.44
CA GLN A 196 7.33 20.79 -2.37
C GLN A 196 6.76 20.70 -3.78
N THR A 197 6.64 21.86 -4.44
CA THR A 197 6.11 21.98 -5.80
C THR A 197 7.09 22.56 -6.81
N ASP A 198 8.17 23.21 -6.35
CA ASP A 198 9.26 23.75 -7.18
C ASP A 198 10.57 23.03 -6.88
N TYR A 199 11.14 22.41 -7.91
CA TYR A 199 12.39 21.65 -7.87
C TYR A 199 13.48 22.25 -8.74
N SER A 200 13.39 23.53 -9.09
CA SER A 200 14.37 24.20 -9.96
C SER A 200 15.78 24.19 -9.39
N ALA A 201 15.92 24.33 -8.08
CA ALA A 201 17.21 24.26 -7.39
C ALA A 201 17.81 22.84 -7.46
N GLU A 202 16.99 21.81 -7.27
CA GLU A 202 17.42 20.42 -7.37
C GLU A 202 17.83 20.06 -8.79
N MET A 203 17.11 20.55 -9.80
CA MET A 203 17.48 20.36 -11.22
C MET A 203 18.86 20.97 -11.53
N ALA A 204 19.17 22.15 -10.99
CA ALA A 204 20.48 22.78 -11.14
C ALA A 204 21.59 21.95 -10.44
N GLN A 205 21.33 21.42 -9.24
CA GLN A 205 22.29 20.61 -8.49
C GLN A 205 22.57 19.27 -9.18
N ILE A 206 21.51 18.58 -9.67
CA ILE A 206 21.66 17.34 -10.46
C ILE A 206 22.52 17.57 -11.69
N ARG A 207 22.27 18.67 -12.43
CA ARG A 207 23.06 19.02 -13.62
C ARG A 207 24.53 19.29 -13.27
N ALA A 208 24.80 20.01 -12.19
CA ALA A 208 26.15 20.32 -11.73
C ALA A 208 26.92 19.07 -11.26
N ALA A 209 26.24 18.15 -10.59
CA ALA A 209 26.84 16.90 -10.12
C ALA A 209 27.14 15.90 -11.27
N ASN A 210 26.45 16.03 -12.40
CA ASN A 210 26.58 15.15 -13.58
C ASN A 210 26.62 13.66 -13.20
N PRO A 211 25.58 13.11 -12.59
CA PRO A 211 25.52 11.70 -12.20
C PRO A 211 25.25 10.79 -13.41
N ASP A 212 25.52 9.49 -13.25
CA ASP A 212 25.16 8.46 -14.22
C ASP A 212 23.67 8.11 -14.10
N VAL A 213 23.11 8.26 -12.88
CA VAL A 213 21.71 7.95 -12.59
C VAL A 213 21.15 8.87 -11.50
N VAL A 214 19.88 9.20 -11.60
CA VAL A 214 19.12 9.81 -10.51
C VAL A 214 18.19 8.75 -9.91
N PHE A 215 18.22 8.64 -8.58
CA PHE A 215 17.18 7.94 -7.84
C PHE A 215 16.32 8.97 -7.12
N GLN A 216 15.00 8.87 -7.27
CA GLN A 216 14.07 9.72 -6.54
C GLN A 216 12.85 8.95 -6.05
N SER A 217 12.32 9.36 -4.89
CA SER A 217 11.15 8.74 -4.26
C SER A 217 10.17 9.82 -3.78
N HIS A 218 9.46 10.43 -4.73
CA HIS A 218 8.43 11.43 -4.48
C HIS A 218 7.06 10.86 -4.85
N PRO A 219 6.15 10.60 -3.87
CA PRO A 219 4.83 10.07 -4.15
C PRO A 219 3.85 11.15 -4.61
N GLY A 220 2.82 10.74 -5.34
CA GLY A 220 1.66 11.56 -5.66
C GLY A 220 2.00 12.84 -6.42
N GLY A 221 1.40 13.95 -6.02
CA GLY A 221 1.61 15.26 -6.66
C GLY A 221 3.05 15.74 -6.65
N MET A 222 3.84 15.39 -5.64
CA MET A 222 5.27 15.70 -5.60
C MET A 222 6.03 14.99 -6.72
N GLY A 223 5.73 13.71 -6.99
CA GLY A 223 6.32 12.94 -8.09
C GLY A 223 5.98 13.53 -9.44
N ILE A 224 4.72 13.93 -9.64
CA ILE A 224 4.27 14.61 -10.87
C ILE A 224 5.05 15.90 -11.07
N ALA A 225 5.15 16.75 -10.05
CA ALA A 225 5.85 18.03 -10.13
C ALA A 225 7.35 17.83 -10.41
N PHE A 226 8.00 16.90 -9.71
CA PHE A 226 9.42 16.59 -9.89
C PHE A 226 9.71 16.13 -11.35
N LEU A 227 8.99 15.13 -11.82
CA LEU A 227 9.25 14.54 -13.15
C LEU A 227 8.94 15.52 -14.29
N ARG A 228 7.90 16.34 -14.16
CA ARG A 228 7.64 17.41 -15.14
C ARG A 228 8.77 18.43 -15.21
N GLN A 229 9.31 18.86 -14.07
CA GLN A 229 10.43 19.80 -14.02
C GLN A 229 11.74 19.14 -14.49
N TYR A 230 11.94 17.85 -14.22
CA TYR A 230 13.06 17.09 -14.76
C TYR A 230 13.04 17.06 -16.30
N GLN A 231 11.86 16.88 -16.88
CA GLN A 231 11.64 16.97 -18.33
C GLN A 231 11.88 18.39 -18.85
N GLN A 232 11.28 19.42 -18.22
CA GLN A 232 11.43 20.82 -18.60
C GLN A 232 12.88 21.31 -18.52
N ALA A 233 13.64 20.80 -17.55
CA ALA A 233 15.06 21.06 -17.43
C ALA A 233 15.92 20.38 -18.52
N GLY A 234 15.30 19.56 -19.39
CA GLY A 234 15.99 18.82 -20.44
C GLY A 234 16.95 17.75 -19.90
N LEU A 235 16.66 17.21 -18.70
CA LEU A 235 17.43 16.14 -18.07
C LEU A 235 16.87 14.76 -18.44
N LEU A 236 15.56 14.67 -18.68
CA LEU A 236 14.91 13.44 -19.10
C LEU A 236 15.47 12.97 -20.45
N GLY A 237 15.88 11.71 -20.53
CA GLY A 237 16.56 11.13 -21.71
C GLY A 237 18.06 11.45 -21.81
N LYS A 238 18.61 12.33 -20.92
CA LYS A 238 20.06 12.59 -20.84
C LYS A 238 20.70 11.93 -19.64
N ILE A 239 20.06 12.02 -18.48
CA ILE A 239 20.49 11.36 -17.26
C ILE A 239 19.42 10.32 -16.94
N PRO A 240 19.76 9.02 -16.93
CA PRO A 240 18.85 7.94 -16.57
C PRO A 240 18.28 8.12 -15.16
N MET A 241 17.08 7.57 -14.94
CA MET A 241 16.43 7.60 -13.64
C MET A 241 15.91 6.22 -13.28
N VAL A 242 16.12 5.82 -12.03
CA VAL A 242 15.45 4.68 -11.42
C VAL A 242 14.38 5.23 -10.47
N LEU A 243 13.15 4.87 -10.74
CA LEU A 243 11.98 5.20 -9.92
C LEU A 243 11.70 4.05 -8.95
N SER A 244 11.25 4.37 -7.75
CA SER A 244 10.56 3.38 -6.90
C SER A 244 9.05 3.46 -7.14
N GLU A 245 8.30 2.49 -6.65
CA GLU A 245 6.84 2.45 -6.78
C GLU A 245 6.14 3.77 -6.45
N PRO A 246 6.45 4.46 -5.33
CA PRO A 246 5.81 5.74 -5.01
C PRO A 246 5.96 6.82 -6.08
N SER A 247 6.98 6.71 -6.93
CA SER A 247 7.28 7.70 -7.98
C SER A 247 6.97 7.21 -9.39
N SER A 248 6.50 5.97 -9.53
CA SER A 248 6.17 5.33 -10.81
C SER A 248 4.75 4.80 -10.87
N ASP A 249 3.86 5.29 -10.00
CA ASP A 249 2.47 4.87 -10.07
C ASP A 249 1.79 5.31 -11.38
N ALA A 250 0.75 4.57 -11.75
CA ALA A 250 0.09 4.75 -13.04
C ALA A 250 -0.50 6.16 -13.24
N VAL A 251 -0.86 6.90 -12.17
CA VAL A 251 -1.35 8.29 -12.26
C VAL A 251 -0.19 9.22 -12.60
N ILE A 252 0.98 9.04 -11.98
CA ILE A 252 2.19 9.81 -12.30
C ILE A 252 2.61 9.55 -13.75
N LEU A 253 2.69 8.29 -14.16
CA LEU A 253 3.06 7.92 -15.54
C LEU A 253 2.09 8.52 -16.56
N LYS A 254 0.78 8.41 -16.31
CA LYS A 254 -0.27 9.01 -17.15
C LYS A 254 -0.10 10.53 -17.27
N SER A 255 0.31 11.20 -16.18
CA SER A 255 0.50 12.66 -16.18
C SER A 255 1.68 13.15 -17.03
N LEU A 256 2.69 12.30 -17.22
CA LEU A 256 3.85 12.54 -18.08
C LEU A 256 3.59 12.12 -19.53
N GLY A 257 2.67 11.20 -19.77
CA GLY A 257 2.41 10.64 -21.09
C GLY A 257 3.65 9.94 -21.67
N ASP A 258 3.84 10.07 -22.99
CA ASP A 258 4.94 9.42 -23.71
C ASP A 258 6.35 9.77 -23.17
N ALA A 259 6.48 10.88 -22.43
CA ALA A 259 7.76 11.25 -21.80
C ALA A 259 8.22 10.28 -20.70
N SER A 260 7.31 9.49 -20.12
CA SER A 260 7.67 8.47 -19.13
C SER A 260 8.19 7.17 -19.75
N VAL A 261 7.94 6.94 -21.03
CA VAL A 261 8.35 5.71 -21.74
C VAL A 261 9.89 5.63 -21.81
N GLY A 262 10.43 4.50 -21.42
CA GLY A 262 11.88 4.26 -21.36
C GLY A 262 12.52 4.56 -20.00
N LEU A 263 11.76 5.10 -19.02
CA LEU A 263 12.21 5.14 -17.63
C LEU A 263 12.19 3.73 -17.03
N MET A 264 12.99 3.53 -15.99
CA MET A 264 13.04 2.29 -15.22
C MET A 264 12.37 2.48 -13.87
N ALA A 265 11.69 1.46 -13.38
CA ALA A 265 11.09 1.44 -12.07
C ALA A 265 11.38 0.13 -11.33
N THR A 266 11.27 0.15 -10.00
CA THR A 266 11.29 -1.07 -9.20
C THR A 266 10.00 -1.19 -8.41
N SER A 267 9.46 -2.41 -8.37
CA SER A 267 8.17 -2.69 -7.74
C SER A 267 8.07 -4.17 -7.33
N HIS A 268 7.17 -4.45 -6.40
CA HIS A 268 6.75 -5.80 -6.04
C HIS A 268 5.55 -6.26 -6.89
N TRP A 269 4.96 -5.36 -7.66
CA TRP A 269 3.78 -5.61 -8.49
C TRP A 269 3.87 -4.90 -9.84
N SER A 270 3.24 -5.48 -10.85
CA SER A 270 2.99 -4.86 -12.16
C SER A 270 1.71 -5.43 -12.77
N PRO A 271 0.93 -4.64 -13.54
CA PRO A 271 -0.33 -5.12 -14.09
C PRO A 271 -0.21 -6.31 -15.04
N ASP A 272 0.99 -6.58 -15.58
CA ASP A 272 1.27 -7.73 -16.44
C ASP A 272 1.66 -9.01 -15.69
N MET A 273 1.55 -9.05 -14.35
CA MET A 273 1.79 -10.28 -13.58
C MET A 273 0.85 -11.41 -14.01
N ASP A 274 1.44 -12.56 -14.34
CA ASP A 274 0.73 -13.74 -14.85
C ASP A 274 0.24 -14.66 -13.72
N ASN A 275 -0.72 -14.15 -12.92
CA ASN A 275 -1.44 -14.96 -11.95
C ASN A 275 -2.94 -14.63 -11.97
N ALA A 276 -3.77 -15.57 -11.53
CA ALA A 276 -5.23 -15.46 -11.61
C ALA A 276 -5.79 -14.29 -10.79
N ALA A 277 -5.26 -14.07 -9.58
CA ALA A 277 -5.73 -13.01 -8.68
C ALA A 277 -5.45 -11.61 -9.27
N ASN A 278 -4.27 -11.42 -9.89
CA ASN A 278 -3.93 -10.16 -10.56
C ASN A 278 -4.84 -9.90 -11.76
N LYS A 279 -5.01 -10.89 -12.64
CA LYS A 279 -5.87 -10.77 -13.83
C LYS A 279 -7.32 -10.44 -13.44
N GLU A 280 -7.81 -11.06 -12.39
CA GLU A 280 -9.15 -10.79 -11.85
C GLU A 280 -9.26 -9.35 -11.35
N LEU A 281 -8.32 -8.87 -10.54
CA LEU A 281 -8.34 -7.50 -10.03
C LEU A 281 -8.24 -6.47 -11.15
N VAL A 282 -7.30 -6.64 -12.09
CA VAL A 282 -7.13 -5.73 -13.24
C VAL A 282 -8.45 -5.60 -14.03
N ALA A 283 -9.12 -6.74 -14.28
CA ALA A 283 -10.41 -6.73 -14.99
C ALA A 283 -11.52 -6.05 -14.16
N LYS A 284 -11.63 -6.35 -12.86
CA LYS A 284 -12.61 -5.73 -11.95
C LYS A 284 -12.41 -4.23 -11.82
N TRP A 285 -11.15 -3.79 -11.66
CA TRP A 285 -10.83 -2.37 -11.57
C TRP A 285 -11.24 -1.62 -12.85
N LYS A 286 -10.86 -2.16 -14.01
CA LYS A 286 -11.21 -1.56 -15.30
C LYS A 286 -12.73 -1.46 -15.51
N ALA A 287 -13.47 -2.45 -15.03
CA ALA A 287 -14.94 -2.44 -15.12
C ALA A 287 -15.58 -1.42 -14.18
N ALA A 288 -15.07 -1.28 -12.95
CA ALA A 288 -15.60 -0.35 -11.95
C ALA A 288 -15.12 1.10 -12.16
N TYR A 289 -13.90 1.28 -12.65
CA TYR A 289 -13.23 2.59 -12.79
C TYR A 289 -12.59 2.75 -14.17
N PRO A 290 -13.36 2.83 -15.26
CA PRO A 290 -12.84 2.78 -16.64
C PRO A 290 -11.86 3.92 -16.98
N ASP A 291 -12.00 5.09 -16.34
CA ASP A 291 -11.17 6.26 -16.57
C ASP A 291 -9.96 6.40 -15.64
N ARG A 292 -9.87 5.50 -14.65
CA ARG A 292 -8.79 5.49 -13.64
C ARG A 292 -7.87 4.29 -13.83
N PRO A 293 -6.56 4.49 -14.01
CA PRO A 293 -5.63 3.38 -14.03
C PRO A 293 -5.58 2.69 -12.65
N LEU A 294 -5.39 1.37 -12.65
CA LEU A 294 -5.10 0.65 -11.41
C LEU A 294 -3.69 1.01 -10.96
N THR A 295 -3.58 1.54 -9.74
CA THR A 295 -2.30 1.78 -9.08
C THR A 295 -1.98 0.62 -8.13
N TYR A 296 -0.73 0.50 -7.71
CA TYR A 296 -0.37 -0.46 -6.65
C TYR A 296 -1.07 -0.13 -5.30
N TYR A 297 -1.49 1.12 -5.05
CA TYR A 297 -2.33 1.45 -3.90
C TYR A 297 -3.68 0.73 -3.93
N GLY A 298 -4.30 0.67 -5.11
CA GLY A 298 -5.52 -0.11 -5.31
C GLY A 298 -5.31 -1.61 -5.09
N THR A 299 -4.16 -2.15 -5.55
CA THR A 299 -3.82 -3.56 -5.33
C THR A 299 -3.57 -3.88 -3.87
N GLN A 300 -2.91 -2.98 -3.14
CA GLN A 300 -2.65 -3.13 -1.71
C GLN A 300 -3.94 -3.10 -0.89
N GLY A 301 -4.86 -2.18 -1.20
CA GLY A 301 -6.17 -2.15 -0.56
C GLY A 301 -6.96 -3.44 -0.80
N TYR A 302 -6.93 -3.97 -2.02
CA TYR A 302 -7.54 -5.24 -2.36
C TYR A 302 -6.93 -6.41 -1.58
N ASP A 303 -5.60 -6.51 -1.53
CA ASP A 303 -4.90 -7.57 -0.80
C ASP A 303 -5.15 -7.50 0.73
N VAL A 304 -5.20 -6.29 1.32
CA VAL A 304 -5.58 -6.12 2.73
C VAL A 304 -6.98 -6.69 3.00
N ALA A 305 -7.95 -6.35 2.16
CA ALA A 305 -9.31 -6.88 2.30
C ALA A 305 -9.35 -8.41 2.15
N ARG A 306 -8.56 -8.98 1.21
CA ARG A 306 -8.44 -10.44 1.03
C ARG A 306 -7.78 -11.13 2.22
N LEU A 307 -6.75 -10.51 2.82
CA LEU A 307 -6.13 -11.00 4.05
C LEU A 307 -7.12 -11.00 5.20
N ILE A 308 -7.85 -9.88 5.41
CA ILE A 308 -8.91 -9.78 6.43
C ILE A 308 -10.00 -10.84 6.18
N ALA A 309 -10.42 -11.04 4.93
CA ALA A 309 -11.39 -12.07 4.57
C ALA A 309 -10.93 -13.47 4.99
N SER A 310 -9.65 -13.79 4.78
CA SER A 310 -9.09 -15.08 5.19
C SER A 310 -9.13 -15.30 6.71
N ALA A 311 -8.89 -14.24 7.48
CA ALA A 311 -8.96 -14.29 8.94
C ALA A 311 -10.41 -14.40 9.43
N LEU A 312 -11.31 -13.52 8.97
CA LEU A 312 -12.72 -13.51 9.36
C LEU A 312 -13.43 -14.81 8.98
N LYS A 313 -13.07 -15.45 7.88
CA LYS A 313 -13.57 -16.78 7.51
C LYS A 313 -13.30 -17.83 8.58
N LYS A 314 -12.19 -17.71 9.31
CA LYS A 314 -11.80 -18.65 10.37
C LYS A 314 -12.39 -18.30 11.73
N THR A 315 -12.47 -17.00 12.04
CA THR A 315 -12.87 -16.51 13.35
C THR A 315 -14.37 -16.16 13.46
N GLY A 316 -15.02 -15.89 12.35
CA GLY A 316 -16.43 -15.49 12.32
C GLY A 316 -16.69 -14.05 12.80
N GLY A 317 -15.64 -13.32 13.25
CA GLY A 317 -15.72 -11.96 13.78
C GLY A 317 -14.40 -11.52 14.40
N VAL A 318 -14.44 -10.46 15.23
CA VAL A 318 -13.26 -9.85 15.88
C VAL A 318 -13.35 -9.85 17.42
N ASP A 319 -14.20 -10.66 17.99
CA ASP A 319 -14.38 -10.75 19.46
C ASP A 319 -13.13 -11.32 20.14
N ASP A 320 -12.48 -12.28 19.49
CA ASP A 320 -11.22 -12.88 19.93
C ASP A 320 -10.08 -12.35 19.04
N ILE A 321 -9.41 -11.28 19.48
CA ILE A 321 -8.31 -10.62 18.77
C ILE A 321 -7.11 -11.56 18.60
N ASP A 322 -6.83 -12.42 19.57
CA ASP A 322 -5.73 -13.39 19.48
C ASP A 322 -5.98 -14.39 18.35
N ALA A 323 -7.19 -14.91 18.26
CA ALA A 323 -7.57 -15.80 17.17
C ALA A 323 -7.50 -15.09 15.79
N VAL A 324 -7.92 -13.83 15.70
CA VAL A 324 -7.80 -13.03 14.46
C VAL A 324 -6.33 -12.82 14.10
N ARG A 325 -5.48 -12.46 15.06
CA ARG A 325 -4.04 -12.28 14.88
C ARG A 325 -3.39 -13.56 14.32
N GLU A 326 -3.66 -14.70 14.94
CA GLU A 326 -3.13 -15.98 14.47
C GLU A 326 -3.64 -16.36 13.08
N ALA A 327 -4.87 -16.02 12.75
CA ALA A 327 -5.43 -16.24 11.42
C ALA A 327 -4.76 -15.33 10.38
N LEU A 328 -4.51 -14.05 10.69
CA LEU A 328 -3.78 -13.11 9.82
C LEU A 328 -2.36 -13.59 9.53
N ARG A 329 -1.63 -14.07 10.54
CA ARG A 329 -0.25 -14.62 10.39
C ARG A 329 -0.15 -15.72 9.35
N LYS A 330 -1.21 -16.51 9.16
CA LYS A 330 -1.23 -17.61 8.17
C LYS A 330 -1.21 -17.09 6.74
N ALA A 331 -1.60 -15.84 6.50
CA ALA A 331 -1.70 -15.23 5.17
C ALA A 331 -2.40 -16.14 4.14
N ASP A 332 -3.51 -16.80 4.55
CA ASP A 332 -4.21 -17.81 3.77
C ASP A 332 -5.12 -17.15 2.71
N PHE A 333 -4.51 -16.41 1.79
CA PHE A 333 -5.18 -15.75 0.67
C PHE A 333 -4.30 -15.76 -0.58
N GLN A 334 -4.91 -15.54 -1.73
CA GLN A 334 -4.19 -15.39 -3.00
C GLN A 334 -3.89 -13.91 -3.24
N SER A 335 -2.63 -13.51 -3.06
CA SER A 335 -2.18 -12.15 -3.33
C SER A 335 -2.09 -11.89 -4.83
N VAL A 336 -2.43 -10.67 -5.24
CA VAL A 336 -2.30 -10.22 -6.65
C VAL A 336 -0.84 -10.16 -7.11
N ARG A 337 0.11 -10.10 -6.18
CA ARG A 337 1.55 -10.11 -6.46
C ARG A 337 2.17 -11.52 -6.54
N GLY A 338 1.34 -12.57 -6.41
CA GLY A 338 1.79 -13.97 -6.41
C GLY A 338 2.26 -14.42 -5.03
N ASN A 339 3.53 -14.80 -4.90
CA ASN A 339 4.08 -15.27 -3.64
C ASN A 339 4.03 -14.18 -2.56
N PHE A 340 3.39 -14.52 -1.44
CA PHE A 340 3.28 -13.65 -0.28
C PHE A 340 3.25 -14.50 0.99
N SER A 341 4.05 -14.12 1.96
CA SER A 341 3.97 -14.62 3.34
C SER A 341 4.50 -13.54 4.28
N PHE A 342 4.29 -13.72 5.57
CA PHE A 342 4.89 -12.83 6.57
C PHE A 342 6.24 -13.35 7.06
N GLY A 343 7.18 -12.43 7.23
CA GLY A 343 8.41 -12.61 7.99
C GLY A 343 8.17 -12.63 9.51
N PRO A 344 9.23 -12.82 10.31
CA PRO A 344 9.12 -12.89 11.78
C PRO A 344 8.51 -11.62 12.40
N ASN A 345 8.70 -10.47 11.79
CA ASN A 345 8.17 -9.17 12.22
C ASN A 345 6.84 -8.80 11.54
N GLN A 346 6.14 -9.78 10.96
CA GLN A 346 4.86 -9.59 10.27
C GLN A 346 4.90 -8.57 9.11
N HIS A 347 6.10 -8.37 8.54
CA HIS A 347 6.30 -7.68 7.28
C HIS A 347 6.37 -8.69 6.13
N PRO A 348 6.08 -8.27 4.87
CA PRO A 348 5.98 -9.21 3.76
C PRO A 348 7.32 -9.82 3.37
N LEU A 349 7.31 -11.10 3.07
CA LEU A 349 8.30 -11.78 2.24
C LEU A 349 7.74 -11.84 0.84
N GLN A 350 8.42 -11.20 -0.11
CA GLN A 350 7.91 -11.02 -1.47
C GLN A 350 9.02 -10.86 -2.50
N ASP A 351 8.65 -10.96 -3.77
CA ASP A 351 9.57 -10.76 -4.89
C ASP A 351 9.64 -9.28 -5.28
N TRP A 352 10.79 -8.84 -5.76
CA TRP A 352 11.00 -7.51 -6.30
C TRP A 352 11.48 -7.57 -7.75
N TYR A 353 10.98 -6.66 -8.56
CA TYR A 353 11.21 -6.64 -10.00
C TYR A 353 11.79 -5.30 -10.47
N LEU A 354 12.63 -5.36 -11.51
CA LEU A 354 12.88 -4.23 -12.38
C LEU A 354 11.81 -4.19 -13.45
N LEU A 355 11.23 -3.02 -13.64
CA LEU A 355 10.19 -2.76 -14.61
C LEU A 355 10.69 -1.79 -15.67
N ASP A 356 10.33 -2.04 -16.93
CA ASP A 356 10.38 -1.05 -18.00
C ASP A 356 9.05 -0.30 -18.05
N ILE A 357 9.10 1.01 -18.26
CA ILE A 357 7.91 1.80 -18.56
C ILE A 357 7.74 1.82 -20.08
N VAL A 358 6.64 1.26 -20.54
CA VAL A 358 6.33 1.05 -21.95
C VAL A 358 4.99 1.69 -22.34
N LYS A 359 4.72 1.84 -23.61
CA LYS A 359 3.40 2.21 -24.12
C LYS A 359 2.50 0.97 -24.11
N GLY A 360 1.38 1.03 -23.38
CA GLY A 360 0.39 -0.03 -23.33
C GLY A 360 -0.47 -0.10 -24.62
N ASP A 361 -1.31 -1.13 -24.72
CA ASP A 361 -2.20 -1.35 -25.86
C ASP A 361 -3.27 -0.25 -26.01
N ASP A 362 -3.60 0.43 -24.91
CA ASP A 362 -4.50 1.61 -24.89
C ASP A 362 -3.79 2.91 -25.26
N GLY A 363 -2.50 2.85 -25.57
CA GLY A 363 -1.66 3.99 -25.90
C GLY A 363 -1.15 4.77 -24.69
N MET A 364 -1.50 4.39 -23.46
CA MET A 364 -1.03 5.04 -22.24
C MET A 364 0.25 4.37 -21.71
N PRO A 365 1.11 5.12 -20.99
CA PRO A 365 2.26 4.52 -20.31
C PRO A 365 1.82 3.52 -19.24
N THR A 366 2.50 2.39 -19.19
CA THR A 366 2.30 1.34 -18.19
C THR A 366 3.64 0.69 -17.82
N THR A 367 3.69 -0.01 -16.69
CA THR A 367 4.85 -0.81 -16.31
C THR A 367 4.77 -2.21 -16.91
N LYS A 368 5.94 -2.79 -17.19
CA LYS A 368 6.09 -4.18 -17.63
C LYS A 368 7.30 -4.80 -16.95
N ILE A 369 7.16 -6.03 -16.47
CA ILE A 369 8.25 -6.75 -15.82
C ILE A 369 9.38 -7.00 -16.83
N LYS A 370 10.58 -6.46 -16.53
CA LYS A 370 11.82 -6.72 -17.26
C LYS A 370 12.53 -7.94 -16.69
N LYS A 371 12.74 -7.97 -15.38
CA LYS A 371 13.39 -9.08 -14.67
C LYS A 371 13.10 -9.08 -13.18
N LYS A 372 13.19 -10.24 -12.52
CA LYS A 372 13.20 -10.35 -11.08
C LYS A 372 14.57 -9.91 -10.54
N LEU A 373 14.57 -9.04 -9.53
CA LEU A 373 15.78 -8.53 -8.85
C LEU A 373 16.12 -9.33 -7.61
N ILE A 374 15.10 -9.59 -6.79
CA ILE A 374 15.23 -10.30 -5.51
C ILE A 374 14.01 -11.23 -5.38
N GLU A 375 14.25 -12.43 -4.85
CA GLU A 375 13.19 -13.41 -4.60
C GLU A 375 12.96 -13.59 -3.12
N ASN A 376 11.69 -13.67 -2.71
CA ASN A 376 11.25 -13.96 -1.34
C ASN A 376 11.99 -13.11 -0.29
N TYR A 377 12.10 -11.81 -0.53
CA TYR A 377 12.86 -10.90 0.30
C TYR A 377 11.96 -10.18 1.32
N GLY A 378 12.38 -10.16 2.57
CA GLY A 378 11.77 -9.42 3.65
C GLY A 378 12.40 -8.03 3.82
N ASP A 379 12.95 -7.79 5.00
CA ASP A 379 13.60 -6.52 5.33
C ASP A 379 14.85 -6.69 6.20
N SER A 380 15.62 -5.62 6.32
CA SER A 380 16.87 -5.58 7.06
C SER A 380 16.69 -5.49 8.58
N TYR A 381 15.46 -5.36 9.09
CA TYR A 381 15.13 -5.13 10.50
C TYR A 381 14.53 -6.36 11.19
N SER A 382 14.10 -7.36 10.44
CA SER A 382 13.38 -8.54 10.96
C SER A 382 14.15 -9.28 12.07
N ALA A 383 15.48 -9.30 12.03
CA ALA A 383 16.31 -9.91 13.07
C ALA A 383 16.30 -9.16 14.41
N GLU A 384 15.87 -7.90 14.44
CA GLU A 384 15.78 -7.10 15.65
C GLU A 384 14.42 -7.24 16.36
N CYS A 385 13.42 -7.76 15.66
CA CYS A 385 12.07 -7.98 16.16
C CYS A 385 12.05 -9.24 17.05
N LYS A 386 11.38 -9.14 18.19
CA LYS A 386 11.28 -10.23 19.20
C LYS A 386 9.80 -10.52 19.50
N LEU A 387 9.02 -10.88 18.48
CA LEU A 387 7.64 -11.36 18.61
C LEU A 387 7.59 -12.82 19.03
#